data_46e329ee531c34f87d88f5e45189d084
#
_entry.id   46e329ee531c34f87d88f5e45189d084
#
_cell.length_a   1.000
_cell.length_b   1.000
_cell.length_c   1.000
_cell.angle_alpha   90.00
_cell.angle_beta   90.00
_cell.angle_gamma   90.00
#
_symmetry.space_group_name_H-M   'P 1'
#
loop_
_entity.id
_entity.type
_entity.pdbx_description
1 polymer ?
#
loop_
_entity_poly.entity_id
_entity_poly.type
_entity_poly.pdbx_seq_one_letter_code
_entity_poly.pdbx_strand_id
1 'polypeptide(L)'
;MALLSPRLHRFRLLTKLHQASASKPTKANQLTVRRKTGCCYAIAVDAPSSLTDAAGIRWGSTTLQGLREEMEDDAVVRSDGLNGFLFAAVFDGHGGCSSVKFLREELYKDCITAVQGGLLLNGGDFEVIKAALEKAFDGTDKRLLPLLEAAGKEDESGSTATVAFIRNDVMFISHVGDSCVVLSRSGGAQVLTSSHRPYGNNTASLQEIRRIREAGGWIVDGRICGDISVSRAFGDIRFKTKKYEMLRKGVEEGRWSEKFVSRVQFNGDLVTASPEVLQLTLGSNVEFILIASDGLWDYMNRLNKCHFRVLYQLRCG
;
A
#
# COMPACT_ATOMS: atom_id res chain seq x y z
N MET A 1 6.61 -3.84 -2.84
CA MET A 1 7.55 -2.74 -2.53
C MET A 1 8.12 -2.18 -3.83
N ALA A 2 7.98 -0.90 -4.09
CA ALA A 2 8.54 -0.24 -5.26
C ALA A 2 9.59 0.79 -4.83
N LEU A 3 10.79 0.73 -5.41
CA LEU A 3 11.88 1.66 -5.16
C LEU A 3 12.11 2.53 -6.40
N LEU A 4 12.07 3.84 -6.26
CA LEU A 4 12.15 4.81 -7.34
C LEU A 4 13.28 5.81 -7.09
N SER A 5 14.20 6.00 -8.06
CA SER A 5 15.33 6.92 -7.94
C SER A 5 15.50 7.82 -9.16
N PRO A 6 15.55 9.16 -9.00
CA PRO A 6 15.65 10.11 -10.12
C PRO A 6 17.04 10.28 -10.72
N ARG A 7 18.14 9.84 -10.08
CA ARG A 7 19.51 9.96 -10.63
C ARG A 7 20.38 8.82 -10.14
N LEU A 8 20.95 8.00 -11.04
CA LEU A 8 22.03 7.10 -10.68
C LEU A 8 23.04 6.88 -11.82
N HIS A 9 24.31 7.27 -11.59
CA HIS A 9 25.45 6.79 -12.33
C HIS A 9 25.76 5.33 -11.92
N ARG A 10 26.19 4.53 -12.88
CA ARG A 10 26.55 3.11 -12.91
C ARG A 10 26.78 2.41 -11.56
N PHE A 11 26.07 1.31 -11.32
CA PHE A 11 26.41 0.32 -10.29
C PHE A 11 26.98 -0.96 -10.90
N ARG A 12 28.13 -1.40 -10.37
CA ARG A 12 28.62 -2.77 -10.47
C ARG A 12 28.35 -3.46 -9.13
N LEU A 13 27.56 -4.53 -9.11
CA LEU A 13 27.50 -5.45 -7.98
C LEU A 13 28.72 -6.40 -8.06
N LEU A 14 29.55 -6.37 -7.03
CA LEU A 14 30.58 -7.37 -6.79
C LEU A 14 30.04 -8.41 -5.80
N THR A 15 29.66 -9.58 -6.29
CA THR A 15 29.43 -10.77 -5.46
C THR A 15 30.77 -11.42 -5.12
N LYS A 16 31.21 -11.34 -3.86
CA LYS A 16 32.27 -12.20 -3.34
C LYS A 16 31.63 -13.43 -2.71
N LEU A 17 31.72 -14.55 -3.39
CA LEU A 17 31.51 -15.89 -2.82
C LEU A 17 32.75 -16.24 -1.98
N HIS A 18 32.55 -16.43 -0.68
CA HIS A 18 33.54 -17.09 0.17
C HIS A 18 33.26 -18.59 0.17
N GLN A 19 34.15 -19.36 -0.44
CA GLN A 19 34.25 -20.81 -0.26
C GLN A 19 34.81 -21.09 1.14
N ALA A 20 34.08 -21.80 1.96
CA ALA A 20 34.57 -22.39 3.20
C ALA A 20 34.86 -23.87 2.96
N SER A 21 36.11 -24.26 3.16
CA SER A 21 36.63 -25.62 3.08
C SER A 21 36.12 -26.48 4.26
N ALA A 22 35.84 -27.74 3.94
CA ALA A 22 35.40 -28.76 4.87
C ALA A 22 36.53 -29.33 5.71
N SER A 23 36.35 -29.50 7.02
CA SER A 23 37.06 -30.45 7.86
C SER A 23 36.11 -31.29 8.69
N LYS A 24 36.40 -32.59 8.82
CA LYS A 24 35.58 -33.66 9.38
C LYS A 24 35.60 -33.74 10.93
N PRO A 25 34.77 -34.58 11.54
CA PRO A 25 34.16 -34.33 12.85
C PRO A 25 34.76 -35.15 14.00
N THR A 26 34.53 -34.69 15.21
CA THR A 26 34.61 -35.54 16.43
C THR A 26 33.32 -35.42 17.25
N LYS A 27 32.89 -36.58 17.79
CA LYS A 27 31.65 -36.83 18.50
C LYS A 27 31.62 -36.22 19.90
N ALA A 28 30.52 -35.62 20.29
CA ALA A 28 30.00 -35.64 21.67
C ALA A 28 28.51 -35.29 21.68
N ASN A 29 27.74 -36.10 22.40
CA ASN A 29 26.28 -35.96 22.56
C ASN A 29 25.95 -34.76 23.45
N GLN A 30 25.06 -33.88 22.95
CA GLN A 30 24.15 -33.11 23.82
C GLN A 30 22.90 -32.73 23.02
N LEU A 31 21.73 -33.06 23.54
CA LEU A 31 20.43 -32.66 23.06
C LEU A 31 20.28 -31.14 23.20
N THR A 32 20.33 -30.44 22.10
CA THR A 32 19.96 -29.03 22.04
C THR A 32 18.80 -28.85 21.04
N VAL A 33 17.68 -28.37 21.58
CA VAL A 33 16.52 -27.95 20.80
C VAL A 33 16.96 -26.91 19.79
N ARG A 34 17.04 -27.29 18.53
CA ARG A 34 17.28 -26.36 17.41
C ARG A 34 16.06 -25.48 17.20
N ARG A 35 16.12 -24.24 17.66
CA ARG A 35 15.29 -23.17 17.09
C ARG A 35 15.71 -23.01 15.63
N LYS A 36 14.80 -23.37 14.70
CA LYS A 36 14.95 -23.02 13.29
C LYS A 36 14.78 -21.51 13.16
N THR A 37 15.88 -20.78 13.10
CA THR A 37 15.87 -19.42 12.57
C THR A 37 15.67 -19.54 11.07
N GLY A 38 14.43 -19.27 10.61
CA GLY A 38 14.15 -19.12 9.20
C GLY A 38 14.90 -17.90 8.68
N CYS A 39 15.97 -18.11 7.90
CA CYS A 39 16.56 -17.05 7.09
C CYS A 39 15.55 -16.67 6.01
N CYS A 40 15.01 -15.46 6.08
CA CYS A 40 14.32 -14.85 4.96
C CYS A 40 15.36 -14.60 3.85
N TYR A 41 15.36 -15.43 2.82
CA TYR A 41 16.12 -15.16 1.60
C TYR A 41 15.36 -14.09 0.82
N ALA A 42 15.85 -12.86 0.84
CA ALA A 42 15.46 -11.87 -0.15
C ALA A 42 16.04 -12.32 -1.50
N ILE A 43 15.21 -12.78 -2.41
CA ILE A 43 15.62 -12.98 -3.81
C ILE A 43 15.63 -11.56 -4.39
N ALA A 44 16.83 -10.98 -4.53
CA ALA A 44 17.00 -9.82 -5.37
C ALA A 44 16.79 -10.31 -6.82
N VAL A 45 15.62 -10.00 -7.37
CA VAL A 45 15.42 -10.10 -8.82
C VAL A 45 16.22 -8.94 -9.40
N ASP A 46 17.31 -9.25 -10.11
CA ASP A 46 18.02 -8.25 -10.89
C ASP A 46 17.02 -7.60 -11.84
N ALA A 47 16.71 -6.33 -11.59
CA ALA A 47 15.91 -5.55 -12.52
C ALA A 47 16.66 -5.53 -13.85
N PRO A 48 16.04 -5.93 -14.97
CA PRO A 48 16.71 -5.91 -16.25
C PRO A 48 17.25 -4.49 -16.49
N SER A 49 18.51 -4.40 -16.93
CA SER A 49 19.27 -3.15 -17.11
C SER A 49 18.70 -2.16 -18.13
N SER A 50 17.49 -2.40 -18.64
CA SER A 50 16.80 -1.64 -19.69
C SER A 50 15.54 -0.90 -19.24
N LEU A 51 15.18 -0.90 -17.94
CA LEU A 51 13.97 -0.22 -17.44
C LEU A 51 14.26 1.23 -17.04
N THR A 52 14.82 2.03 -17.95
CA THR A 52 14.67 3.48 -17.93
C THR A 52 13.41 3.81 -18.73
N ASP A 53 12.42 4.37 -18.08
CA ASP A 53 11.24 4.87 -18.76
C ASP A 53 11.52 6.21 -19.45
N ALA A 54 10.49 6.77 -20.12
CA ALA A 54 10.56 8.07 -20.79
C ALA A 54 10.91 9.24 -19.84
N ALA A 55 10.78 9.05 -18.52
CA ALA A 55 11.12 10.05 -17.50
C ALA A 55 12.58 9.94 -17.01
N GLY A 56 13.35 8.94 -17.47
CA GLY A 56 14.72 8.70 -17.00
C GLY A 56 14.79 8.22 -15.54
N ILE A 57 13.68 7.79 -14.95
CA ILE A 57 13.58 7.28 -13.60
C ILE A 57 13.93 5.78 -13.61
N ARG A 58 14.86 5.37 -12.76
CA ARG A 58 15.12 3.94 -12.54
C ARG A 58 14.26 3.42 -11.42
N TRP A 59 13.67 2.25 -11.61
CA TRP A 59 12.80 1.65 -10.63
C TRP A 59 13.01 0.15 -10.52
N GLY A 60 12.57 -0.44 -9.42
CA GLY A 60 12.49 -1.87 -9.18
C GLY A 60 11.33 -2.17 -8.25
N SER A 61 10.72 -3.33 -8.41
CA SER A 61 9.64 -3.80 -7.52
C SER A 61 9.91 -5.22 -7.08
N THR A 62 9.43 -5.55 -5.87
CA THR A 62 9.48 -6.91 -5.34
C THR A 62 8.26 -7.15 -4.47
N THR A 63 7.73 -8.36 -4.51
CA THR A 63 6.66 -8.85 -3.66
C THR A 63 7.10 -10.14 -2.99
N LEU A 64 6.80 -10.31 -1.71
CA LEU A 64 7.18 -11.47 -0.92
C LEU A 64 6.00 -11.89 -0.07
N GLN A 65 5.50 -13.11 -0.26
CA GLN A 65 4.36 -13.67 0.49
C GLN A 65 4.66 -13.85 1.98
N GLY A 66 5.92 -14.10 2.33
CA GLY A 66 6.31 -14.34 3.71
C GLY A 66 5.71 -15.63 4.27
N LEU A 67 5.11 -15.54 5.46
CA LEU A 67 4.47 -16.67 6.14
C LEU A 67 2.95 -16.74 5.92
N ARG A 68 2.39 -15.86 5.07
CA ARG A 68 0.96 -15.86 4.74
C ARG A 68 0.61 -17.05 3.85
N GLU A 69 -0.62 -17.53 3.95
CA GLU A 69 -1.14 -18.63 3.09
C GLU A 69 -1.30 -18.16 1.64
N GLU A 70 -1.71 -16.91 1.45
CA GLU A 70 -1.90 -16.29 0.14
C GLU A 70 -1.14 -14.96 0.03
N MET A 71 -0.86 -14.55 -1.21
CA MET A 71 -0.28 -13.26 -1.56
C MET A 71 -1.37 -12.38 -2.14
N GLU A 72 -1.83 -11.42 -1.35
CA GLU A 72 -2.87 -10.48 -1.72
C GLU A 72 -2.32 -9.11 -2.14
N ASP A 73 -1.02 -8.84 -1.88
CA ASP A 73 -0.35 -7.61 -2.29
C ASP A 73 0.05 -7.64 -3.77
N ASP A 74 0.01 -6.48 -4.42
CA ASP A 74 0.57 -6.29 -5.76
C ASP A 74 1.20 -4.90 -5.93
N ALA A 75 2.08 -4.77 -6.93
CA ALA A 75 2.69 -3.51 -7.29
C ALA A 75 2.73 -3.34 -8.81
N VAL A 76 2.42 -2.14 -9.27
CA VAL A 76 2.38 -1.79 -10.69
C VAL A 76 3.25 -0.57 -10.94
N VAL A 77 4.05 -0.62 -12.00
CA VAL A 77 4.80 0.53 -12.50
C VAL A 77 4.56 0.64 -14.00
N ARG A 78 4.09 1.81 -14.45
CA ARG A 78 3.78 2.10 -15.86
C ARG A 78 4.19 3.53 -16.21
N SER A 79 4.52 3.77 -17.49
CA SER A 79 4.86 5.10 -18.01
C SER A 79 4.12 5.43 -19.32
N ASP A 80 3.36 4.49 -19.84
CA ASP A 80 2.61 4.67 -21.07
C ASP A 80 1.45 5.66 -20.89
N GLY A 81 1.27 6.56 -21.85
CA GLY A 81 0.14 7.49 -21.88
C GLY A 81 0.12 8.62 -20.85
N LEU A 82 1.23 8.89 -20.13
CA LEU A 82 1.29 9.86 -19.03
C LEU A 82 2.17 11.10 -19.29
N ASN A 83 2.45 11.43 -20.56
CA ASN A 83 3.18 12.64 -20.95
C ASN A 83 4.46 12.87 -20.11
N GLY A 84 5.29 11.83 -19.95
CA GLY A 84 6.56 11.87 -19.24
C GLY A 84 6.46 11.67 -17.72
N PHE A 85 5.30 11.33 -17.17
CA PHE A 85 5.17 10.86 -15.79
C PHE A 85 5.28 9.34 -15.71
N LEU A 86 5.87 8.87 -14.62
CA LEU A 86 5.83 7.49 -14.19
C LEU A 86 4.65 7.31 -13.22
N PHE A 87 3.84 6.30 -13.45
CA PHE A 87 2.83 5.81 -12.52
C PHE A 87 3.41 4.65 -11.73
N ALA A 88 3.35 4.73 -10.41
CA ALA A 88 3.70 3.63 -9.52
C ALA A 88 2.58 3.43 -8.51
N ALA A 89 2.14 2.20 -8.31
CA ALA A 89 1.11 1.86 -7.35
C ALA A 89 1.48 0.63 -6.53
N VAL A 90 1.07 0.63 -5.26
CA VAL A 90 1.11 -0.52 -4.36
C VAL A 90 -0.32 -0.74 -3.87
N PHE A 91 -0.76 -1.98 -3.96
CA PHE A 91 -2.04 -2.48 -3.49
C PHE A 91 -1.78 -3.50 -2.38
N ASP A 92 -2.36 -3.29 -1.22
CA ASP A 92 -2.32 -4.21 -0.07
C ASP A 92 -3.72 -4.77 0.07
N GLY A 93 -3.89 -6.02 -0.39
CA GLY A 93 -5.17 -6.71 -0.48
C GLY A 93 -5.54 -7.42 0.80
N HIS A 94 -6.83 -7.63 1.00
CA HIS A 94 -7.36 -8.40 2.11
C HIS A 94 -8.70 -9.03 1.76
N GLY A 95 -8.98 -10.20 2.38
CA GLY A 95 -10.25 -10.90 2.20
C GLY A 95 -10.46 -11.46 0.80
N GLY A 96 -9.38 -11.72 0.06
CA GLY A 96 -9.38 -12.21 -1.30
C GLY A 96 -8.68 -11.28 -2.28
N CYS A 97 -8.31 -11.78 -3.45
CA CYS A 97 -7.49 -11.05 -4.42
C CYS A 97 -8.29 -10.35 -5.55
N SER A 98 -9.63 -10.42 -5.55
CA SER A 98 -10.45 -9.87 -6.64
C SER A 98 -10.33 -8.35 -6.75
N SER A 99 -10.36 -7.65 -5.61
CA SER A 99 -10.18 -6.19 -5.57
C SER A 99 -8.82 -5.77 -6.11
N VAL A 100 -7.73 -6.43 -5.71
CA VAL A 100 -6.37 -6.12 -6.21
C VAL A 100 -6.27 -6.37 -7.71
N LYS A 101 -6.78 -7.51 -8.21
CA LYS A 101 -6.78 -7.84 -9.65
C LYS A 101 -7.52 -6.79 -10.48
N PHE A 102 -8.66 -6.31 -9.98
CA PHE A 102 -9.43 -5.27 -10.64
C PHE A 102 -8.68 -3.93 -10.64
N LEU A 103 -8.16 -3.50 -9.49
CA LEU A 103 -7.46 -2.23 -9.32
C LEU A 103 -6.19 -2.14 -10.16
N ARG A 104 -5.45 -3.23 -10.27
CA ARG A 104 -4.25 -3.33 -11.09
C ARG A 104 -4.44 -2.84 -12.52
N GLU A 105 -5.61 -3.14 -13.11
CA GLU A 105 -5.92 -2.80 -14.50
C GLU A 105 -6.77 -1.53 -14.62
N GLU A 106 -7.76 -1.36 -13.76
CA GLU A 106 -8.78 -0.34 -13.94
C GLU A 106 -8.42 1.00 -13.30
N LEU A 107 -7.79 0.99 -12.10
CA LEU A 107 -7.42 2.24 -11.44
C LEU A 107 -6.42 3.06 -12.26
N TYR A 108 -5.48 2.38 -12.95
CA TYR A 108 -4.55 3.05 -13.85
C TYR A 108 -5.28 3.77 -14.99
N LYS A 109 -6.23 3.09 -15.65
CA LYS A 109 -7.01 3.66 -16.77
C LYS A 109 -7.83 4.88 -16.32
N ASP A 110 -8.48 4.78 -15.16
CA ASP A 110 -9.26 5.88 -14.61
C ASP A 110 -8.40 7.07 -14.23
N CYS A 111 -7.25 6.82 -13.61
CA CYS A 111 -6.30 7.86 -13.27
C CYS A 111 -5.74 8.56 -14.51
N ILE A 112 -5.30 7.81 -15.55
CA ILE A 112 -4.86 8.40 -16.82
C ILE A 112 -5.94 9.30 -17.43
N THR A 113 -7.17 8.81 -17.47
CA THR A 113 -8.30 9.56 -18.02
C THR A 113 -8.55 10.84 -17.22
N ALA A 114 -8.56 10.74 -15.89
CA ALA A 114 -8.79 11.87 -14.98
C ALA A 114 -7.73 12.95 -15.12
N VAL A 115 -6.45 12.56 -15.28
CA VAL A 115 -5.34 13.51 -15.43
C VAL A 115 -5.04 13.87 -16.91
N GLN A 116 -5.97 13.53 -17.83
CA GLN A 116 -5.89 13.84 -19.25
C GLN A 116 -4.57 13.37 -19.89
N GLY A 117 -4.18 12.10 -19.62
CA GLY A 117 -2.91 11.58 -20.11
C GLY A 117 -1.69 12.27 -19.51
N GLY A 118 -1.79 12.81 -18.31
CA GLY A 118 -0.71 13.55 -17.62
C GLY A 118 -0.63 15.04 -18.00
N LEU A 119 -1.45 15.53 -18.92
CA LEU A 119 -1.46 16.97 -19.27
C LEU A 119 -1.83 17.84 -18.07
N LEU A 120 -2.83 17.42 -17.30
CA LEU A 120 -3.27 18.13 -16.10
C LEU A 120 -2.16 18.24 -15.04
N LEU A 121 -1.30 17.23 -14.94
CA LEU A 121 -0.17 17.22 -13.99
C LEU A 121 0.95 18.19 -14.39
N ASN A 122 0.96 18.69 -15.62
CA ASN A 122 1.95 19.64 -16.16
C ASN A 122 1.56 21.10 -15.86
N GLY A 123 1.54 21.50 -14.58
CA GLY A 123 1.27 22.88 -14.18
C GLY A 123 -0.22 23.20 -14.00
N GLY A 124 -1.08 22.18 -13.90
CA GLY A 124 -2.46 22.35 -13.48
C GLY A 124 -2.60 22.83 -12.04
N ASP A 125 -3.73 23.43 -11.73
CA ASP A 125 -4.08 23.79 -10.34
C ASP A 125 -4.20 22.53 -9.48
N PHE A 126 -3.62 22.57 -8.26
CA PHE A 126 -3.60 21.42 -7.37
C PHE A 126 -5.00 20.95 -6.96
N GLU A 127 -5.93 21.86 -6.70
CA GLU A 127 -7.30 21.49 -6.30
C GLU A 127 -8.05 20.83 -7.47
N VAL A 128 -7.78 21.22 -8.72
CA VAL A 128 -8.33 20.57 -9.91
C VAL A 128 -7.75 19.17 -10.07
N ILE A 129 -6.45 18.99 -9.89
CA ILE A 129 -5.78 17.68 -9.93
C ILE A 129 -6.34 16.77 -8.84
N LYS A 130 -6.45 17.29 -7.62
CA LYS A 130 -6.99 16.58 -6.47
C LYS A 130 -8.42 16.10 -6.73
N ALA A 131 -9.31 17.00 -7.15
CA ALA A 131 -10.70 16.65 -7.48
C ALA A 131 -10.79 15.60 -8.60
N ALA A 132 -9.91 15.67 -9.61
CA ALA A 132 -9.87 14.69 -10.68
C ALA A 132 -9.46 13.30 -10.17
N LEU A 133 -8.44 13.22 -9.31
CA LEU A 133 -7.98 11.96 -8.72
C LEU A 133 -8.98 11.39 -7.71
N GLU A 134 -9.62 12.23 -6.88
CA GLU A 134 -10.71 11.82 -6.00
C GLU A 134 -11.87 11.21 -6.79
N LYS A 135 -12.25 11.84 -7.90
CA LYS A 135 -13.30 11.32 -8.80
C LYS A 135 -12.89 9.99 -9.47
N ALA A 136 -11.62 9.82 -9.84
CA ALA A 136 -11.13 8.57 -10.41
C ALA A 136 -11.24 7.42 -9.39
N PHE A 137 -10.81 7.64 -8.15
CA PHE A 137 -10.89 6.65 -7.09
C PHE A 137 -12.35 6.28 -6.77
N ASP A 138 -13.23 7.27 -6.60
CA ASP A 138 -14.66 7.05 -6.35
C ASP A 138 -15.31 6.28 -7.53
N GLY A 139 -15.01 6.66 -8.76
CA GLY A 139 -15.53 5.99 -9.96
C GLY A 139 -15.05 4.55 -10.10
N THR A 140 -13.78 4.28 -9.78
CA THR A 140 -13.22 2.94 -9.78
C THR A 140 -13.91 2.06 -8.73
N ASP A 141 -14.08 2.56 -7.51
CA ASP A 141 -14.76 1.83 -6.42
C ASP A 141 -16.22 1.52 -6.76
N LYS A 142 -16.93 2.50 -7.32
CA LYS A 142 -18.33 2.35 -7.78
C LYS A 142 -18.48 1.29 -8.87
N ARG A 143 -17.46 1.02 -9.67
CA ARG A 143 -17.46 -0.08 -10.65
C ARG A 143 -17.07 -1.42 -10.04
N LEU A 144 -16.20 -1.40 -9.04
CA LEU A 144 -15.77 -2.61 -8.34
C LEU A 144 -16.89 -3.22 -7.49
N LEU A 145 -17.61 -2.41 -6.70
CA LEU A 145 -18.62 -2.90 -5.75
C LEU A 145 -19.68 -3.81 -6.38
N PRO A 146 -20.32 -3.48 -7.54
CA PRO A 146 -21.29 -4.38 -8.17
C PRO A 146 -20.68 -5.71 -8.66
N LEU A 147 -19.39 -5.71 -9.03
CA LEU A 147 -18.69 -6.92 -9.44
C LEU A 147 -18.48 -7.88 -8.27
N LEU A 148 -18.09 -7.35 -7.10
CA LEU A 148 -17.97 -8.12 -5.86
C LEU A 148 -19.35 -8.63 -5.39
N GLU A 149 -20.41 -7.82 -5.52
CA GLU A 149 -21.76 -8.24 -5.19
C GLU A 149 -22.28 -9.37 -6.10
N ALA A 150 -21.94 -9.32 -7.39
CA ALA A 150 -22.32 -10.31 -8.37
C ALA A 150 -21.54 -11.63 -8.23
N ALA A 151 -20.29 -11.58 -7.72
CA ALA A 151 -19.48 -12.76 -7.46
C ALA A 151 -20.02 -13.65 -6.32
N GLY A 152 -20.99 -13.14 -5.55
CA GLY A 152 -21.70 -13.91 -4.53
C GLY A 152 -21.20 -13.64 -3.11
N LYS A 153 -21.67 -14.48 -2.16
CA LYS A 153 -21.45 -14.28 -0.72
C LYS A 153 -20.00 -14.46 -0.27
N GLU A 154 -19.13 -14.95 -1.13
CA GLU A 154 -17.77 -15.35 -0.77
C GLU A 154 -16.71 -14.28 -1.10
N ASP A 155 -17.03 -13.29 -1.92
CA ASP A 155 -16.06 -12.25 -2.30
C ASP A 155 -16.28 -10.98 -1.46
N GLU A 156 -15.67 -10.94 -0.30
CA GLU A 156 -15.66 -9.79 0.60
C GLU A 156 -14.35 -8.98 0.48
N SER A 157 -13.63 -9.16 -0.64
CA SER A 157 -12.30 -8.59 -0.82
C SER A 157 -12.28 -7.06 -0.79
N GLY A 158 -11.20 -6.53 -0.24
CA GLY A 158 -10.85 -5.12 -0.28
C GLY A 158 -9.38 -4.92 -0.58
N SER A 159 -8.99 -3.69 -0.85
CA SER A 159 -7.59 -3.33 -1.04
C SER A 159 -7.32 -1.88 -0.70
N THR A 160 -6.19 -1.64 -0.05
CA THR A 160 -5.60 -0.30 -0.03
C THR A 160 -5.09 0.06 -1.42
N ALA A 161 -4.83 1.33 -1.67
CA ALA A 161 -4.12 1.76 -2.88
C ALA A 161 -3.27 2.99 -2.58
N THR A 162 -1.98 2.89 -2.87
CA THR A 162 -1.05 4.01 -2.81
C THR A 162 -0.47 4.23 -4.19
N VAL A 163 -0.90 5.31 -4.83
CA VAL A 163 -0.55 5.67 -6.21
C VAL A 163 0.36 6.89 -6.20
N ALA A 164 1.43 6.87 -6.98
CA ALA A 164 2.30 8.02 -7.20
C ALA A 164 2.49 8.29 -8.70
N PHE A 165 2.34 9.55 -9.10
CA PHE A 165 2.74 10.06 -10.41
C PHE A 165 4.03 10.84 -10.24
N ILE A 166 5.09 10.44 -10.91
CA ILE A 166 6.44 10.94 -10.66
C ILE A 166 7.06 11.43 -11.96
N ARG A 167 7.60 12.64 -11.91
CA ARG A 167 8.49 13.19 -12.90
C ARG A 167 9.71 13.79 -12.18
N ASN A 168 10.74 14.20 -12.92
CA ASN A 168 12.02 14.64 -12.36
C ASN A 168 11.93 15.70 -11.25
N ASP A 169 10.94 16.55 -11.30
CA ASP A 169 10.80 17.75 -10.46
C ASP A 169 9.55 17.73 -9.56
N VAL A 170 8.59 16.84 -9.83
CA VAL A 170 7.31 16.82 -9.12
C VAL A 170 6.79 15.42 -8.92
N MET A 171 6.12 15.20 -7.79
CA MET A 171 5.39 14.00 -7.47
C MET A 171 3.99 14.33 -6.96
N PHE A 172 3.00 13.59 -7.45
CA PHE A 172 1.64 13.58 -6.91
C PHE A 172 1.38 12.22 -6.29
N ILE A 173 0.76 12.18 -5.12
CA ILE A 173 0.41 10.94 -4.42
C ILE A 173 -1.10 10.95 -4.21
N SER A 174 -1.77 9.81 -4.51
CA SER A 174 -3.15 9.55 -4.11
C SER A 174 -3.16 8.28 -3.28
N HIS A 175 -3.67 8.36 -2.05
CA HIS A 175 -3.48 7.32 -1.06
C HIS A 175 -4.77 6.98 -0.30
N VAL A 176 -5.10 5.69 -0.22
CA VAL A 176 -6.11 5.11 0.67
C VAL A 176 -5.51 3.90 1.38
N GLY A 177 -5.72 3.81 2.69
CA GLY A 177 -5.26 2.69 3.52
C GLY A 177 -4.03 3.01 4.36
N ASP A 178 -3.20 2.03 4.61
CA ASP A 178 -2.08 2.10 5.55
C ASP A 178 -0.73 1.68 4.96
N SER A 179 -0.67 1.40 3.66
CA SER A 179 0.57 1.42 2.88
C SER A 179 1.24 2.79 3.00
N CYS A 180 2.52 2.91 2.78
CA CYS A 180 3.23 4.17 3.05
C CYS A 180 4.22 4.54 1.95
N VAL A 181 4.35 5.85 1.71
CA VAL A 181 5.38 6.45 0.85
C VAL A 181 6.42 7.13 1.71
N VAL A 182 7.67 6.76 1.50
CA VAL A 182 8.83 7.34 2.18
C VAL A 182 9.80 7.92 1.15
N LEU A 183 10.20 9.15 1.36
CA LEU A 183 11.19 9.87 0.57
C LEU A 183 12.53 9.85 1.30
N SER A 184 13.60 9.44 0.62
CA SER A 184 14.97 9.65 1.09
C SER A 184 15.52 10.92 0.50
N ARG A 185 15.99 11.84 1.39
CA ARG A 185 16.54 13.14 1.03
C ARG A 185 17.75 13.46 1.90
N SER A 186 18.92 13.68 1.29
CA SER A 186 20.16 14.04 2.02
C SER A 186 20.48 13.07 3.18
N GLY A 187 20.30 11.76 2.96
CA GLY A 187 20.52 10.72 3.98
C GLY A 187 19.43 10.63 5.05
N GLY A 188 18.38 11.43 4.98
CA GLY A 188 17.23 11.42 5.90
C GLY A 188 15.98 10.79 5.25
N ALA A 189 15.17 10.10 6.05
CA ALA A 189 13.90 9.55 5.63
C ALA A 189 12.74 10.47 6.04
N GLN A 190 11.86 10.77 5.11
CA GLN A 190 10.65 11.54 5.32
C GLN A 190 9.43 10.70 4.94
N VAL A 191 8.55 10.42 5.90
CA VAL A 191 7.26 9.78 5.66
C VAL A 191 6.32 10.81 5.05
N LEU A 192 5.69 10.48 3.93
CA LEU A 192 4.84 11.40 3.17
C LEU A 192 3.35 11.15 3.37
N THR A 193 2.93 9.91 3.61
CA THR A 193 1.51 9.54 3.75
C THR A 193 1.15 9.22 5.20
N SER A 194 -0.09 9.50 5.58
CA SER A 194 -0.64 9.16 6.88
C SER A 194 -1.48 7.88 6.77
N SER A 195 -1.25 6.90 7.65
CA SER A 195 -2.05 5.67 7.64
C SER A 195 -3.51 5.95 8.00
N HIS A 196 -4.44 5.48 7.18
CA HIS A 196 -5.88 5.55 7.43
C HIS A 196 -6.30 4.36 8.30
N ARG A 197 -5.99 4.44 9.58
CA ARG A 197 -6.32 3.41 10.58
C ARG A 197 -7.31 3.96 11.61
N PRO A 198 -8.33 3.16 12.04
CA PRO A 198 -9.34 3.59 13.01
C PRO A 198 -8.82 3.56 14.46
N TYR A 199 -7.52 3.75 14.64
CA TYR A 199 -6.85 3.82 15.95
C TYR A 199 -5.61 4.70 15.89
N GLY A 200 -5.19 5.18 17.05
CA GLY A 200 -4.06 6.10 17.20
C GLY A 200 -4.48 7.43 17.78
N ASN A 201 -3.50 8.29 18.04
CA ASN A 201 -3.70 9.60 18.66
C ASN A 201 -3.26 10.77 17.76
N ASN A 202 -2.82 10.48 16.52
CA ASN A 202 -2.50 11.52 15.55
C ASN A 202 -3.77 12.09 14.90
N THR A 203 -3.63 13.26 14.28
CA THR A 203 -4.77 13.98 13.67
C THR A 203 -5.52 13.15 12.63
N ALA A 204 -4.81 12.43 11.75
CA ALA A 204 -5.41 11.61 10.72
C ALA A 204 -6.27 10.48 11.32
N SER A 205 -5.73 9.72 12.28
CA SER A 205 -6.47 8.67 12.96
C SER A 205 -7.70 9.21 13.69
N LEU A 206 -7.58 10.36 14.37
CA LEU A 206 -8.72 10.97 15.07
C LEU A 206 -9.82 11.44 14.11
N GLN A 207 -9.46 11.94 12.93
CA GLN A 207 -10.43 12.29 11.89
C GLN A 207 -11.17 11.06 11.37
N GLU A 208 -10.46 9.95 11.11
CA GLU A 208 -11.07 8.70 10.67
C GLU A 208 -11.99 8.12 11.76
N ILE A 209 -11.57 8.10 13.02
CA ILE A 209 -12.42 7.66 14.17
C ILE A 209 -13.71 8.48 14.23
N ARG A 210 -13.62 9.81 14.05
CA ARG A 210 -14.79 10.69 14.05
C ARG A 210 -15.71 10.37 12.87
N ARG A 211 -15.18 10.30 11.65
CA ARG A 211 -15.94 9.97 10.43
C ARG A 211 -16.69 8.65 10.56
N ILE A 212 -16.04 7.60 11.08
CA ILE A 212 -16.65 6.28 11.27
C ILE A 212 -17.83 6.35 12.25
N ARG A 213 -17.67 7.08 13.37
CA ARG A 213 -18.73 7.24 14.36
C ARG A 213 -19.92 8.05 13.81
N GLU A 214 -19.66 9.11 13.06
CA GLU A 214 -20.68 9.91 12.38
C GLU A 214 -21.43 9.08 11.31
N ALA A 215 -20.74 8.14 10.66
CA ALA A 215 -21.37 7.17 9.75
C ALA A 215 -22.19 6.08 10.46
N GLY A 216 -22.26 6.10 11.81
CA GLY A 216 -23.00 5.12 12.61
C GLY A 216 -22.21 3.85 12.95
N GLY A 217 -20.92 3.83 12.66
CA GLY A 217 -20.02 2.72 13.01
C GLY A 217 -19.46 2.82 14.43
N TRP A 218 -18.84 1.74 14.88
CA TRP A 218 -18.13 1.68 16.15
C TRP A 218 -16.78 1.02 15.96
N ILE A 219 -15.89 1.18 16.96
CA ILE A 219 -14.53 0.65 16.91
C ILE A 219 -14.30 -0.19 18.15
N VAL A 220 -13.83 -1.42 17.95
CA VAL A 220 -13.42 -2.37 18.98
C VAL A 220 -12.00 -2.84 18.67
N ASP A 221 -11.10 -2.73 19.62
CA ASP A 221 -9.70 -3.15 19.51
C ASP A 221 -8.99 -2.62 18.25
N GLY A 222 -9.25 -1.35 17.91
CA GLY A 222 -8.68 -0.70 16.74
C GLY A 222 -9.26 -1.15 15.40
N ARG A 223 -10.42 -1.83 15.40
CA ARG A 223 -11.08 -2.32 14.20
C ARG A 223 -12.50 -1.78 14.08
N ILE A 224 -12.91 -1.40 12.89
CA ILE A 224 -14.28 -0.97 12.58
C ILE A 224 -15.19 -2.19 12.74
N CYS A 225 -16.21 -2.07 13.57
CA CYS A 225 -17.15 -3.13 13.94
C CYS A 225 -16.45 -4.41 14.49
N GLY A 226 -15.19 -4.29 14.93
CA GLY A 226 -14.36 -5.42 15.38
C GLY A 226 -13.72 -6.26 14.27
N ASP A 227 -13.87 -5.89 13.01
CA ASP A 227 -13.42 -6.70 11.86
C ASP A 227 -12.22 -6.09 11.12
N ILE A 228 -12.34 -4.87 10.55
CA ILE A 228 -11.33 -4.30 9.65
C ILE A 228 -10.49 -3.22 10.34
N SER A 229 -9.17 -3.25 10.11
CA SER A 229 -8.18 -2.34 10.71
C SER A 229 -7.82 -1.12 9.85
N VAL A 230 -8.33 -1.04 8.62
CA VAL A 230 -8.19 0.12 7.74
C VAL A 230 -9.53 0.87 7.63
N SER A 231 -9.47 2.18 7.51
CA SER A 231 -10.66 3.05 7.41
C SER A 231 -10.91 3.57 6.01
N ARG A 232 -9.94 3.39 5.11
CA ARG A 232 -10.06 3.70 3.68
C ARG A 232 -9.50 2.58 2.84
N ALA A 233 -10.31 2.07 1.92
CA ALA A 233 -9.98 1.00 0.99
C ALA A 233 -10.98 0.97 -0.17
N PHE A 234 -10.61 0.31 -1.25
CA PHE A 234 -11.50 -0.13 -2.32
C PHE A 234 -12.19 -1.44 -1.94
N GLY A 235 -13.34 -1.73 -2.56
CA GLY A 235 -14.10 -2.94 -2.23
C GLY A 235 -14.74 -2.88 -0.86
N ASP A 236 -14.54 -3.91 -0.04
CA ASP A 236 -15.06 -3.94 1.34
C ASP A 236 -16.58 -3.75 1.41
N ILE A 237 -17.32 -4.48 0.59
CA ILE A 237 -18.78 -4.35 0.42
C ILE A 237 -19.55 -4.41 1.75
N ARG A 238 -19.05 -5.19 2.73
CA ARG A 238 -19.65 -5.31 4.05
C ARG A 238 -19.72 -3.99 4.82
N PHE A 239 -18.77 -3.09 4.58
CA PHE A 239 -18.65 -1.80 5.25
C PHE A 239 -19.19 -0.64 4.39
N LYS A 240 -19.69 -0.94 3.19
CA LYS A 240 -20.29 0.02 2.24
C LYS A 240 -21.73 -0.34 1.93
N THR A 241 -21.96 -1.21 0.96
CA THR A 241 -23.30 -1.51 0.46
C THR A 241 -24.06 -2.56 1.29
N LYS A 242 -23.35 -3.51 1.94
CA LYS A 242 -23.94 -4.63 2.69
C LYS A 242 -23.85 -4.51 4.22
N LYS A 243 -23.83 -3.30 4.75
CA LYS A 243 -23.73 -3.03 6.20
C LYS A 243 -24.81 -3.72 7.05
N TYR A 244 -26.07 -3.71 6.59
CA TYR A 244 -27.16 -4.35 7.32
C TYR A 244 -27.15 -5.88 7.20
N GLU A 245 -26.61 -6.44 6.11
CA GLU A 245 -26.36 -7.88 5.99
C GLU A 245 -25.27 -8.33 6.95
N MET A 246 -24.19 -7.52 7.07
CA MET A 246 -23.12 -7.74 8.06
C MET A 246 -23.70 -7.79 9.49
N LEU A 247 -24.61 -6.87 9.85
CA LEU A 247 -25.25 -6.87 11.16
C LEU A 247 -26.05 -8.15 11.41
N ARG A 248 -26.86 -8.57 10.43
CA ARG A 248 -27.70 -9.78 10.54
C ARG A 248 -26.81 -11.02 10.71
N LYS A 249 -25.77 -11.19 9.86
CA LYS A 249 -24.79 -12.26 9.97
C LYS A 249 -24.09 -12.27 11.34
N GLY A 250 -23.76 -11.09 11.87
CA GLY A 250 -23.15 -10.97 13.20
C GLY A 250 -24.07 -11.39 14.35
N VAL A 251 -25.39 -11.22 14.21
CA VAL A 251 -26.37 -11.75 15.17
C VAL A 251 -26.45 -13.28 15.07
N GLU A 252 -26.53 -13.82 13.85
CA GLU A 252 -26.57 -15.27 13.60
C GLU A 252 -25.32 -15.98 14.15
N GLU A 253 -24.16 -15.33 14.06
CA GLU A 253 -22.86 -15.79 14.59
C GLU A 253 -22.68 -15.52 16.09
N GLY A 254 -23.63 -14.88 16.74
CA GLY A 254 -23.57 -14.52 18.17
C GLY A 254 -22.57 -13.40 18.52
N ARG A 255 -22.08 -12.67 17.53
CA ARG A 255 -21.18 -11.52 17.77
C ARG A 255 -21.90 -10.32 18.40
N TRP A 256 -23.14 -10.11 18.02
CA TRP A 256 -23.96 -9.01 18.53
C TRP A 256 -25.37 -9.49 18.92
N SER A 257 -25.98 -8.81 19.89
CA SER A 257 -27.36 -9.09 20.24
C SER A 257 -28.33 -8.38 19.30
N GLU A 258 -29.51 -8.97 19.07
CA GLU A 258 -30.61 -8.32 18.32
C GLU A 258 -30.94 -6.94 18.88
N LYS A 259 -30.96 -6.80 20.21
CA LYS A 259 -31.22 -5.53 20.90
C LYS A 259 -30.17 -4.46 20.57
N PHE A 260 -28.92 -4.84 20.37
CA PHE A 260 -27.85 -3.92 19.93
C PHE A 260 -28.09 -3.51 18.49
N VAL A 261 -28.23 -4.49 17.59
CA VAL A 261 -28.36 -4.28 16.13
C VAL A 261 -29.60 -3.45 15.79
N SER A 262 -30.72 -3.66 16.49
CA SER A 262 -31.97 -2.86 16.26
C SER A 262 -31.82 -1.35 16.52
N ARG A 263 -30.73 -0.92 17.18
CA ARG A 263 -30.44 0.49 17.48
C ARG A 263 -29.40 1.10 16.55
N VAL A 264 -28.74 0.26 15.74
CA VAL A 264 -27.69 0.73 14.81
C VAL A 264 -28.35 1.37 13.59
N GLN A 265 -27.91 2.58 13.27
CA GLN A 265 -28.30 3.29 12.07
C GLN A 265 -27.04 3.77 11.35
N PHE A 266 -26.91 3.41 10.08
CA PHE A 266 -25.79 3.85 9.28
C PHE A 266 -26.17 5.08 8.45
N ASN A 267 -25.38 6.15 8.58
CA ASN A 267 -25.56 7.43 7.89
C ASN A 267 -24.57 7.59 6.70
N GLY A 268 -23.70 6.60 6.48
CA GLY A 268 -22.68 6.63 5.44
C GLY A 268 -21.86 5.36 5.39
N ASP A 269 -20.84 5.37 4.58
CA ASP A 269 -19.92 4.26 4.47
C ASP A 269 -18.89 4.26 5.60
N LEU A 270 -18.66 3.09 6.18
CA LEU A 270 -17.73 2.90 7.28
C LEU A 270 -16.29 2.89 6.80
N VAL A 271 -16.07 2.32 5.61
CA VAL A 271 -14.81 2.35 4.84
C VAL A 271 -15.05 3.13 3.55
N THR A 272 -14.13 4.00 3.15
CA THR A 272 -14.29 4.82 1.94
C THR A 272 -13.08 4.69 1.02
N ALA A 273 -13.28 4.85 -0.29
CA ALA A 273 -12.21 4.91 -1.27
C ALA A 273 -11.76 6.35 -1.58
N SER A 274 -12.15 7.33 -0.75
CA SER A 274 -11.75 8.74 -0.91
C SER A 274 -10.27 8.92 -0.56
N PRO A 275 -9.39 9.30 -1.51
CA PRO A 275 -7.96 9.38 -1.27
C PRO A 275 -7.54 10.66 -0.53
N GLU A 276 -6.45 10.56 0.24
CA GLU A 276 -5.62 11.72 0.54
C GLU A 276 -4.77 12.01 -0.71
N VAL A 277 -4.77 13.26 -1.19
CA VAL A 277 -3.98 13.68 -2.35
C VAL A 277 -2.93 14.68 -1.93
N LEU A 278 -1.68 14.44 -2.35
CA LEU A 278 -0.53 15.26 -2.01
C LEU A 278 0.25 15.64 -3.27
N GLN A 279 0.84 16.85 -3.26
CA GLN A 279 1.80 17.28 -4.26
C GLN A 279 3.13 17.62 -3.60
N LEU A 280 4.22 17.18 -4.19
CA LEU A 280 5.57 17.41 -3.69
C LEU A 280 6.50 17.86 -4.81
N THR A 281 7.32 18.89 -4.54
CA THR A 281 8.45 19.25 -5.40
C THR A 281 9.66 18.38 -5.04
N LEU A 282 10.22 17.72 -6.04
CA LEU A 282 11.40 16.88 -5.90
C LEU A 282 12.64 17.73 -6.21
N GLY A 283 13.44 18.05 -5.18
CA GLY A 283 14.70 18.74 -5.35
C GLY A 283 15.84 17.80 -5.75
N SER A 284 16.98 18.37 -6.12
CA SER A 284 18.19 17.61 -6.53
C SER A 284 18.80 16.76 -5.42
N ASN A 285 18.39 16.97 -4.16
CA ASN A 285 18.82 16.22 -2.99
C ASN A 285 17.94 15.00 -2.68
N VAL A 286 16.92 14.71 -3.50
CA VAL A 286 16.13 13.48 -3.41
C VAL A 286 16.97 12.32 -3.95
N GLU A 287 17.06 11.27 -3.16
CA GLU A 287 17.87 10.09 -3.46
C GLU A 287 17.03 8.97 -4.03
N PHE A 288 15.93 8.63 -3.35
CA PHE A 288 14.96 7.64 -3.82
C PHE A 288 13.60 7.81 -3.13
N ILE A 289 12.59 7.17 -3.68
CA ILE A 289 11.24 7.06 -3.14
C ILE A 289 10.96 5.58 -2.93
N LEU A 290 10.41 5.22 -1.78
CA LEU A 290 10.00 3.87 -1.44
C LEU A 290 8.50 3.85 -1.15
N ILE A 291 7.78 3.03 -1.90
CA ILE A 291 6.34 2.77 -1.70
C ILE A 291 6.20 1.32 -1.28
N ALA A 292 5.55 1.06 -0.16
CA ALA A 292 5.36 -0.31 0.32
C ALA A 292 4.09 -0.47 1.15
N SER A 293 3.59 -1.70 1.22
CA SER A 293 2.53 -2.14 2.13
C SER A 293 3.00 -2.17 3.58
N ASP A 294 2.07 -2.33 4.52
CA ASP A 294 2.36 -2.38 5.96
C ASP A 294 3.20 -3.61 6.34
N GLY A 295 3.18 -4.66 5.53
CA GLY A 295 4.05 -5.81 5.68
C GLY A 295 5.54 -5.45 5.76
N LEU A 296 5.97 -4.32 5.16
CA LEU A 296 7.29 -3.75 5.36
C LEU A 296 7.34 -2.81 6.57
N TRP A 297 6.38 -1.89 6.68
CA TRP A 297 6.46 -0.76 7.61
C TRP A 297 6.24 -1.14 9.06
N ASP A 298 5.39 -2.12 9.36
CA ASP A 298 5.16 -2.62 10.70
C ASP A 298 6.41 -3.27 11.31
N TYR A 299 7.25 -3.87 10.47
CA TYR A 299 8.54 -4.43 10.91
C TYR A 299 9.64 -3.37 11.00
N MET A 300 9.69 -2.42 10.07
CA MET A 300 10.73 -1.38 10.06
C MET A 300 10.56 -0.33 11.14
N ASN A 301 9.33 0.05 11.51
CA ASN A 301 9.07 0.97 12.62
C ASN A 301 9.50 0.43 13.99
N ARG A 302 9.52 -0.90 14.17
CA ARG A 302 9.99 -1.54 15.40
C ARG A 302 11.52 -1.54 15.54
N LEU A 303 12.25 -1.33 14.45
CA LEU A 303 13.71 -1.49 14.43
C LEU A 303 14.50 -0.18 14.43
N ASN A 304 13.87 0.96 14.63
CA ASN A 304 14.48 2.30 14.63
C ASN A 304 15.18 2.72 13.32
N LYS A 305 15.26 4.01 13.08
CA LYS A 305 15.89 4.74 11.95
C LYS A 305 17.23 4.18 11.41
N CYS A 306 17.84 3.21 12.11
CA CYS A 306 19.06 2.53 11.69
C CYS A 306 18.91 1.69 10.43
N HIS A 307 17.72 1.16 10.10
CA HIS A 307 17.53 0.32 8.91
C HIS A 307 17.46 1.14 7.62
N PHE A 308 17.01 2.40 7.67
CA PHE A 308 17.14 3.30 6.53
C PHE A 308 18.62 3.59 6.20
N ARG A 309 19.50 3.63 7.20
CA ARG A 309 20.95 3.67 6.98
C ARG A 309 21.49 2.40 6.32
N VAL A 310 20.94 1.23 6.61
CA VAL A 310 21.36 -0.04 5.97
C VAL A 310 20.94 -0.07 4.50
N LEU A 311 19.71 0.36 4.16
CA LEU A 311 19.29 0.52 2.77
C LEU A 311 20.12 1.58 2.04
N TYR A 312 20.55 2.63 2.74
CA TYR A 312 21.48 3.63 2.21
C TYR A 312 22.90 3.08 2.04
N GLN A 313 23.41 2.28 2.98
CA GLN A 313 24.74 1.67 2.93
C GLN A 313 24.87 0.57 1.89
N LEU A 314 23.81 -0.20 1.62
CA LEU A 314 23.75 -1.14 0.49
C LEU A 314 23.83 -0.45 -0.88
N ARG A 315 23.68 0.88 -0.91
CA ARG A 315 23.84 1.72 -2.10
C ARG A 315 25.27 2.22 -2.30
N CYS A 316 26.06 2.34 -1.23
CA CYS A 316 27.41 2.93 -1.25
C CYS A 316 28.54 1.89 -1.23
N GLY A 317 28.26 0.61 -1.19
CA GLY A 317 29.18 -0.53 -1.37
C GLY A 317 28.96 -1.18 -2.74
#